data_d001622aeeacbc5551c8ad448ecb2e08
#
_entry.id   d001622aeeacbc5551c8ad448ecb2e08
#
_cell.length_a   1.000
_cell.length_b   1.000
_cell.length_c   1.000
_cell.angle_alpha   90.00
_cell.angle_beta   90.00
_cell.angle_gamma   90.00
#
_symmetry.space_group_name_H-M   'P 1'
#
loop_
_entity.id
_entity.type
_entity.pdbx_description
1 polymer ?
#
loop_
_entity_poly.entity_id
_entity_poly.type
_entity_poly.pdbx_seq_one_letter_code
_entity_poly.pdbx_strand_id
1 'polypeptide(L)'
;MQRREFIKICAASAAAAGAPDLVAQDAAPAMYGRARLVAGNGAPLKASALAANRNFIFHYPYAATPCFLLNLGRPAKPSARLSTADKRGYEWKGGVGPQRSIVAYSAICAHQLAYPTKDISFISYRTEKSARNKHSNVIHCCAEHSQYDPAEGARVLAGPAPQPLAAILLDYDPRSDELTAVGTLGGEMFNQFFAKYEMKLALEGGKSRAPVEATCAVVELENYCRQQVKC
;
A
#
# COMPACT_ATOMS: atom_id res chain seq x y z
N MET A 1 61.21 -45.13 22.74
CA MET A 1 60.61 -44.24 23.73
C MET A 1 59.46 -43.56 23.03
N GLN A 2 58.48 -44.00 23.26
CA GLN A 2 56.98 -43.88 23.41
C GLN A 2 56.38 -42.68 22.75
N ARG A 3 55.83 -42.96 21.56
CA ARG A 3 54.86 -42.17 20.78
C ARG A 3 53.44 -42.42 21.30
N ARG A 4 53.09 -42.08 22.51
CA ARG A 4 51.74 -42.44 23.04
C ARG A 4 51.19 -41.46 24.07
N GLU A 5 51.33 -40.14 23.88
CA GLU A 5 50.62 -39.19 24.76
C GLU A 5 50.20 -37.86 24.10
N PHE A 6 50.00 -37.85 22.77
CA PHE A 6 49.60 -36.62 22.08
C PHE A 6 48.15 -36.64 21.51
N ILE A 7 47.36 -37.63 21.92
CA ILE A 7 45.99 -37.79 21.44
C ILE A 7 45.00 -37.79 22.63
N LYS A 8 45.02 -36.76 23.46
CA LYS A 8 43.97 -36.58 24.50
C LYS A 8 43.61 -35.14 24.82
N ILE A 9 43.86 -34.15 23.99
CA ILE A 9 43.38 -32.77 24.22
C ILE A 9 42.91 -32.19 22.89
N CYS A 10 41.87 -32.76 22.29
CA CYS A 10 41.09 -32.14 21.21
C CYS A 10 39.65 -32.68 21.21
N ALA A 11 39.04 -32.74 22.41
CA ALA A 11 37.65 -33.11 22.51
C ALA A 11 37.04 -32.34 23.68
N ALA A 12 36.68 -31.08 23.49
CA ALA A 12 35.66 -30.34 24.21
C ALA A 12 35.74 -28.84 23.89
N SER A 13 35.24 -28.40 22.77
CA SER A 13 34.81 -27.04 22.56
C SER A 13 33.93 -26.96 21.28
N ALA A 14 32.97 -27.85 21.14
CA ALA A 14 31.80 -27.55 20.32
C ALA A 14 30.88 -26.65 21.17
N ALA A 15 31.29 -25.40 21.39
CA ALA A 15 30.38 -24.37 21.77
C ALA A 15 29.39 -24.23 20.62
N ALA A 16 28.17 -24.72 20.85
CA ALA A 16 27.02 -24.38 20.05
C ALA A 16 26.88 -22.85 20.09
N ALA A 17 27.50 -22.17 19.13
CA ALA A 17 27.11 -20.81 18.78
C ALA A 17 25.70 -20.94 18.22
N GLY A 18 24.72 -20.86 19.09
CA GLY A 18 23.33 -20.60 18.71
C GLY A 18 23.36 -19.34 17.85
N ALA A 19 23.19 -19.51 16.53
CA ALA A 19 22.92 -18.37 15.69
C ALA A 19 21.75 -17.64 16.37
N PRO A 20 21.86 -16.32 16.64
CA PRO A 20 20.70 -15.59 17.12
C PRO A 20 19.64 -15.78 16.03
N ASP A 21 18.50 -16.36 16.40
CA ASP A 21 17.31 -16.31 15.58
C ASP A 21 17.15 -14.83 15.22
N LEU A 22 17.41 -14.50 13.96
CA LEU A 22 17.07 -13.19 13.39
C LEU A 22 15.55 -13.12 13.40
N VAL A 23 15.00 -12.74 14.54
CA VAL A 23 13.57 -12.39 14.66
C VAL A 23 13.38 -11.25 13.68
N ALA A 24 12.79 -11.56 12.53
CA ALA A 24 12.48 -10.55 11.53
C ALA A 24 11.64 -9.48 12.23
N GLN A 25 12.20 -8.28 12.42
CA GLN A 25 11.48 -7.18 13.03
C GLN A 25 10.20 -6.92 12.25
N ASP A 26 9.07 -6.78 12.94
CA ASP A 26 7.81 -6.41 12.32
C ASP A 26 7.97 -5.06 11.58
N ALA A 27 7.33 -4.93 10.42
CA ALA A 27 7.33 -3.68 9.68
C ALA A 27 6.53 -2.64 10.47
N ALA A 28 7.24 -1.62 10.95
CA ALA A 28 6.62 -0.51 11.68
C ALA A 28 5.94 0.47 10.70
N PRO A 29 4.89 1.20 11.15
CA PRO A 29 4.34 2.31 10.39
C PRO A 29 5.39 3.38 10.10
N ALA A 30 5.41 3.89 8.87
CA ALA A 30 6.17 5.09 8.51
C ALA A 30 5.23 6.31 8.60
N MET A 31 5.54 7.25 9.50
CA MET A 31 4.74 8.45 9.70
C MET A 31 5.24 9.57 8.80
N TYR A 32 4.31 10.32 8.21
CA TYR A 32 4.58 11.45 7.33
C TYR A 32 3.79 12.68 7.76
N GLY A 33 3.92 13.78 7.03
CA GLY A 33 3.12 14.99 7.25
C GLY A 33 1.61 14.67 7.21
N ARG A 34 0.86 15.28 8.13
CA ARG A 34 -0.60 15.09 8.18
C ARG A 34 -1.25 15.84 7.03
N ALA A 35 -2.04 15.17 6.23
CA ALA A 35 -2.75 15.77 5.10
C ALA A 35 -4.25 15.47 5.19
N ARG A 36 -5.06 16.49 5.46
CA ARG A 36 -6.53 16.37 5.46
C ARG A 36 -7.03 16.15 4.04
N LEU A 37 -7.87 15.15 3.85
CA LEU A 37 -8.49 14.87 2.56
C LEU A 37 -9.59 15.88 2.26
N VAL A 38 -9.50 16.50 1.09
CA VAL A 38 -10.46 17.51 0.64
C VAL A 38 -11.00 17.14 -0.74
N ALA A 39 -12.22 17.57 -1.05
CA ALA A 39 -12.76 17.43 -2.39
C ALA A 39 -11.98 18.29 -3.39
N GLY A 40 -12.15 18.09 -4.69
CA GLY A 40 -11.45 18.82 -5.74
C GLY A 40 -11.65 20.35 -5.71
N ASN A 41 -12.71 20.82 -5.06
CA ASN A 41 -13.00 22.25 -4.84
C ASN A 41 -12.39 22.80 -3.52
N GLY A 42 -11.61 21.99 -2.81
CA GLY A 42 -10.98 22.36 -1.54
C GLY A 42 -11.86 22.22 -0.30
N ALA A 43 -13.15 21.89 -0.44
CA ALA A 43 -14.04 21.63 0.70
C ALA A 43 -13.61 20.35 1.45
N PRO A 44 -13.77 20.27 2.79
CA PRO A 44 -13.49 19.05 3.54
C PRO A 44 -14.27 17.85 3.00
N LEU A 45 -13.58 16.75 2.73
CA LEU A 45 -14.22 15.50 2.30
C LEU A 45 -14.87 14.82 3.51
N LYS A 46 -16.19 14.63 3.44
CA LYS A 46 -16.92 13.91 4.49
C LYS A 46 -16.87 12.41 4.23
N ALA A 47 -16.48 11.64 5.23
CA ALA A 47 -16.39 10.18 5.14
C ALA A 47 -17.74 9.54 4.78
N SER A 48 -18.83 10.03 5.37
CA SER A 48 -20.20 9.56 5.09
C SER A 48 -20.70 9.86 3.67
N ALA A 49 -20.14 10.90 3.02
CA ALA A 49 -20.49 11.31 1.65
C ALA A 49 -19.63 10.59 0.58
N LEU A 50 -18.62 9.84 0.97
CA LEU A 50 -17.76 9.12 0.03
C LEU A 50 -18.55 7.99 -0.64
N ALA A 51 -18.79 8.13 -1.94
CA ALA A 51 -19.57 7.16 -2.71
C ALA A 51 -18.95 5.75 -2.65
N ALA A 52 -19.78 4.73 -2.36
CA ALA A 52 -19.34 3.37 -2.29
C ALA A 52 -18.96 2.80 -3.66
N ASN A 53 -18.00 1.90 -3.69
CA ASN A 53 -17.57 1.17 -4.89
C ASN A 53 -17.04 2.06 -6.03
N ARG A 54 -16.60 3.27 -5.72
CA ARG A 54 -15.95 4.19 -6.66
C ARG A 54 -14.46 4.23 -6.41
N ASN A 55 -13.69 4.48 -7.48
CA ASN A 55 -12.25 4.69 -7.39
C ASN A 55 -11.97 6.18 -7.19
N PHE A 56 -11.39 6.54 -6.05
CA PHE A 56 -10.86 7.88 -5.82
C PHE A 56 -9.35 7.83 -5.74
N ILE A 57 -8.70 8.89 -6.25
CA ILE A 57 -7.25 9.08 -6.23
C ILE A 57 -6.92 10.34 -5.43
N PHE A 58 -5.90 10.24 -4.61
CA PHE A 58 -5.21 11.34 -3.96
C PHE A 58 -3.71 11.07 -3.97
N HIS A 59 -2.87 12.06 -3.64
CA HIS A 59 -1.42 11.88 -3.63
C HIS A 59 -0.89 11.98 -2.20
N TYR A 60 -0.15 10.95 -1.76
CA TYR A 60 0.44 10.89 -0.41
C TYR A 60 1.49 9.78 -0.35
N PRO A 61 2.60 9.92 0.38
CA PRO A 61 3.05 11.09 1.15
C PRO A 61 3.75 12.15 0.30
N TYR A 62 3.92 11.90 -1.01
CA TYR A 62 4.59 12.83 -1.92
C TYR A 62 3.67 13.24 -3.07
N ALA A 63 3.97 14.40 -3.67
CA ALA A 63 3.16 14.97 -4.74
C ALA A 63 2.97 14.04 -5.96
N ALA A 64 3.92 13.12 -6.22
CA ALA A 64 3.83 12.18 -7.32
C ALA A 64 3.43 10.74 -6.91
N THR A 65 3.11 10.46 -5.65
CA THR A 65 2.72 9.11 -5.21
C THR A 65 1.20 8.96 -5.14
N PRO A 66 0.55 8.38 -6.17
CA PRO A 66 -0.89 8.22 -6.19
C PRO A 66 -1.33 7.13 -5.21
N CYS A 67 -2.48 7.37 -4.58
CA CYS A 67 -3.11 6.47 -3.63
C CYS A 67 -4.58 6.30 -3.96
N PHE A 68 -5.11 5.09 -3.77
CA PHE A 68 -6.55 4.84 -3.78
C PHE A 68 -7.17 5.25 -2.46
N LEU A 69 -8.34 5.89 -2.52
CA LEU A 69 -9.30 5.99 -1.43
C LEU A 69 -10.57 5.26 -1.85
N LEU A 70 -10.99 4.27 -1.09
CA LEU A 70 -12.11 3.39 -1.43
C LEU A 70 -13.09 3.30 -0.28
N ASN A 71 -14.36 3.54 -0.55
CA ASN A 71 -15.46 3.10 0.31
C ASN A 71 -15.98 1.78 -0.26
N LEU A 72 -15.78 0.69 0.48
CA LEU A 72 -16.12 -0.66 0.04
C LEU A 72 -17.64 -0.95 0.10
N GLY A 73 -18.45 -0.01 0.64
CA GLY A 73 -19.88 -0.21 0.86
C GLY A 73 -20.22 -1.29 1.90
N ARG A 74 -19.21 -1.89 2.51
CA ARG A 74 -19.31 -2.90 3.56
C ARG A 74 -18.09 -2.79 4.48
N PRO A 75 -18.21 -3.19 5.75
CA PRO A 75 -17.06 -3.16 6.66
C PRO A 75 -15.88 -3.97 6.10
N ALA A 76 -14.69 -3.42 6.23
CA ALA A 76 -13.45 -4.17 6.02
C ALA A 76 -13.22 -5.16 7.20
N LYS A 77 -12.34 -6.15 7.04
CA LYS A 77 -11.92 -6.97 8.17
C LYS A 77 -11.35 -6.09 9.28
N PRO A 78 -11.62 -6.40 10.56
CA PRO A 78 -11.18 -5.57 11.68
C PRO A 78 -9.65 -5.52 11.81
N SER A 79 -8.98 -6.59 11.38
CA SER A 79 -7.51 -6.65 11.25
C SER A 79 -7.09 -7.74 10.26
N ALA A 80 -5.84 -7.65 9.80
CA ALA A 80 -5.21 -8.68 9.00
C ALA A 80 -3.70 -8.73 9.28
N ARG A 81 -3.16 -9.94 9.51
CA ARG A 81 -1.71 -10.13 9.56
C ARG A 81 -1.18 -10.36 8.15
N LEU A 82 -0.23 -9.56 7.77
CA LEU A 82 0.35 -9.49 6.43
C LEU A 82 1.88 -9.47 6.53
N SER A 83 2.56 -9.63 5.41
CA SER A 83 4.01 -9.52 5.34
C SER A 83 4.47 -8.78 4.09
N THR A 84 5.57 -8.10 4.20
CA THR A 84 6.29 -7.46 3.11
C THR A 84 7.06 -8.48 2.28
N ALA A 85 7.60 -8.10 1.13
CA ALA A 85 8.40 -8.98 0.27
C ALA A 85 9.68 -9.49 0.98
N ASP A 86 10.27 -8.68 1.85
CA ASP A 86 11.41 -9.03 2.71
C ASP A 86 11.02 -9.78 3.99
N LYS A 87 9.77 -10.31 4.04
CA LYS A 87 9.23 -11.17 5.11
C LYS A 87 9.03 -10.50 6.47
N ARG A 88 9.07 -9.19 6.57
CA ARG A 88 8.67 -8.48 7.81
C ARG A 88 7.16 -8.55 7.96
N GLY A 89 6.69 -9.06 9.10
CA GLY A 89 5.28 -9.12 9.44
C GLY A 89 4.73 -7.76 9.84
N TYR A 90 3.43 -7.53 9.68
CA TYR A 90 2.72 -6.38 10.24
C TYR A 90 1.24 -6.70 10.41
N GLU A 91 0.58 -5.93 11.28
CA GLU A 91 -0.85 -6.02 11.48
C GLU A 91 -1.55 -4.79 10.91
N TRP A 92 -2.35 -4.98 9.87
CA TRP A 92 -3.26 -3.95 9.38
C TRP A 92 -4.51 -3.88 10.26
N LYS A 93 -4.94 -2.68 10.65
CA LYS A 93 -5.99 -2.43 11.67
C LYS A 93 -7.39 -2.24 11.10
N GLY A 94 -7.63 -2.62 9.85
CA GLY A 94 -8.95 -2.51 9.23
C GLY A 94 -9.22 -1.14 8.60
N GLY A 95 -10.46 -0.96 8.15
CA GLY A 95 -10.94 0.28 7.57
C GLY A 95 -11.34 1.32 8.63
N VAL A 96 -11.56 2.55 8.17
CA VAL A 96 -12.00 3.70 8.99
C VAL A 96 -13.37 4.19 8.54
N GLY A 97 -13.84 5.28 9.14
CA GLY A 97 -15.14 5.88 8.86
C GLY A 97 -16.27 5.24 9.67
N PRO A 98 -17.53 5.74 9.51
CA PRO A 98 -18.67 5.33 10.35
C PRO A 98 -18.97 3.84 10.30
N GLN A 99 -18.77 3.21 9.13
CA GLN A 99 -19.02 1.78 8.91
C GLN A 99 -17.73 0.96 8.83
N ARG A 100 -16.57 1.55 9.12
CA ARG A 100 -15.25 0.92 8.91
C ARG A 100 -15.08 0.35 7.48
N SER A 101 -15.68 0.99 6.51
CA SER A 101 -15.70 0.59 5.10
C SER A 101 -14.71 1.37 4.23
N ILE A 102 -14.09 2.40 4.78
CA ILE A 102 -13.15 3.27 4.05
C ILE A 102 -11.73 2.79 4.28
N VAL A 103 -11.03 2.54 3.16
CA VAL A 103 -9.65 2.08 3.14
C VAL A 103 -8.83 2.91 2.15
N ALA A 104 -7.52 3.00 2.37
CA ALA A 104 -6.63 3.67 1.44
C ALA A 104 -5.35 2.87 1.25
N TYR A 105 -4.88 2.80 0.01
CA TYR A 105 -3.69 2.05 -0.39
C TYR A 105 -2.88 2.83 -1.42
N SER A 106 -1.57 2.60 -1.46
CA SER A 106 -0.77 3.04 -2.61
C SER A 106 -1.38 2.52 -3.92
N ALA A 107 -1.56 3.37 -4.90
CA ALA A 107 -2.01 2.98 -6.24
C ALA A 107 -0.84 2.55 -7.15
N ILE A 108 0.34 2.33 -6.58
CA ILE A 108 1.53 1.83 -7.26
C ILE A 108 1.56 0.31 -7.09
N CYS A 109 1.41 -0.42 -8.19
CA CYS A 109 1.40 -1.88 -8.18
C CYS A 109 2.71 -2.44 -7.60
N ALA A 110 2.61 -3.34 -6.62
CA ALA A 110 3.77 -3.91 -5.94
C ALA A 110 4.63 -4.86 -6.80
N HIS A 111 4.23 -5.17 -8.04
CA HIS A 111 5.03 -5.98 -8.96
C HIS A 111 5.93 -5.10 -9.85
N GLN A 112 5.36 -4.36 -10.80
CA GLN A 112 6.09 -3.61 -11.81
C GLN A 112 5.95 -2.09 -11.67
N LEU A 113 5.43 -1.61 -10.53
CA LEU A 113 5.24 -0.19 -10.23
C LEU A 113 4.31 0.54 -11.22
N ALA A 114 3.42 -0.20 -11.91
CA ALA A 114 2.37 0.41 -12.70
C ALA A 114 1.47 1.27 -11.78
N TYR A 115 1.15 2.48 -12.23
CA TYR A 115 0.38 3.46 -11.46
C TYR A 115 -0.56 4.26 -12.35
N PRO A 116 -1.62 4.89 -11.80
CA PRO A 116 -2.48 5.79 -12.56
C PRO A 116 -1.73 7.05 -13.00
N THR A 117 -1.79 7.34 -14.29
CA THR A 117 -1.33 8.61 -14.88
C THR A 117 -2.51 9.41 -15.37
N LYS A 118 -2.30 10.66 -15.82
CA LYS A 118 -3.36 11.48 -16.43
C LYS A 118 -3.92 10.86 -17.72
N ASP A 119 -3.12 10.08 -18.44
CA ASP A 119 -3.53 9.48 -19.69
C ASP A 119 -4.14 8.11 -19.51
N ILE A 120 -3.53 7.23 -18.68
CA ILE A 120 -3.93 5.83 -18.60
C ILE A 120 -3.69 5.26 -17.20
N SER A 121 -4.63 4.43 -16.76
CA SER A 121 -4.46 3.58 -15.57
C SER A 121 -4.64 2.11 -15.92
N PHE A 122 -3.64 1.30 -15.56
CA PHE A 122 -3.70 -0.15 -15.63
C PHE A 122 -4.16 -0.79 -14.31
N ILE A 123 -4.29 -0.01 -13.24
CA ILE A 123 -4.69 -0.50 -11.92
C ILE A 123 -5.93 0.24 -11.43
N SER A 124 -6.93 -0.49 -10.97
CA SER A 124 -8.16 0.08 -10.41
C SER A 124 -8.90 -0.92 -9.55
N TYR A 125 -9.74 -0.43 -8.62
CA TYR A 125 -10.70 -1.26 -7.89
C TYR A 125 -11.85 -1.66 -8.80
N ARG A 126 -12.26 -2.92 -8.70
CA ARG A 126 -13.29 -3.54 -9.53
C ARG A 126 -14.28 -4.32 -8.70
N THR A 127 -15.54 -4.03 -8.87
CA THR A 127 -16.65 -4.72 -8.19
C THR A 127 -17.04 -6.03 -8.88
N GLU A 128 -16.79 -6.12 -10.18
CA GLU A 128 -17.23 -7.24 -11.01
C GLU A 128 -16.08 -8.20 -11.35
N LYS A 129 -16.45 -9.44 -11.63
CA LYS A 129 -15.56 -10.44 -12.22
C LYS A 129 -15.38 -10.16 -13.71
N SER A 130 -14.29 -10.65 -14.29
CA SER A 130 -14.06 -10.64 -15.73
C SER A 130 -13.54 -12.02 -16.19
N ALA A 131 -13.35 -12.19 -17.49
CA ALA A 131 -12.75 -13.42 -18.02
C ALA A 131 -11.37 -13.72 -17.43
N ARG A 132 -10.60 -12.67 -17.08
CA ARG A 132 -9.26 -12.77 -16.49
C ARG A 132 -9.22 -12.50 -14.99
N ASN A 133 -10.30 -12.04 -14.41
CA ASN A 133 -10.43 -11.76 -13.00
C ASN A 133 -11.53 -12.62 -12.37
N LYS A 134 -11.15 -13.70 -11.70
CA LYS A 134 -12.09 -14.61 -11.01
C LYS A 134 -12.63 -14.03 -9.69
N HIS A 135 -12.05 -12.95 -9.18
CA HIS A 135 -12.46 -12.31 -7.94
C HIS A 135 -13.23 -11.02 -8.23
N SER A 136 -14.23 -10.73 -7.42
CA SER A 136 -14.96 -9.45 -7.39
C SER A 136 -14.49 -8.61 -6.20
N ASN A 137 -14.74 -7.30 -6.23
CA ASN A 137 -14.38 -6.37 -5.17
C ASN A 137 -12.85 -6.37 -4.86
N VAL A 138 -12.04 -6.31 -5.90
CA VAL A 138 -10.57 -6.36 -5.81
C VAL A 138 -9.93 -5.16 -6.48
N ILE A 139 -8.75 -4.76 -6.02
CA ILE A 139 -7.86 -3.89 -6.80
C ILE A 139 -7.13 -4.80 -7.78
N HIS A 140 -7.28 -4.54 -9.08
CA HIS A 140 -6.70 -5.34 -10.15
C HIS A 140 -5.76 -4.48 -11.01
N CYS A 141 -4.52 -4.95 -11.15
CA CYS A 141 -3.52 -4.37 -12.04
C CYS A 141 -3.50 -5.15 -13.35
N CYS A 142 -4.03 -4.57 -14.43
CA CYS A 142 -4.11 -5.20 -15.73
C CYS A 142 -2.77 -5.26 -16.50
N ALA A 143 -1.71 -4.62 -16.00
CA ALA A 143 -0.39 -4.72 -16.61
C ALA A 143 0.16 -6.16 -16.49
N GLU A 144 0.02 -6.78 -15.28
CA GLU A 144 0.57 -8.10 -14.99
C GLU A 144 -0.40 -8.96 -14.15
N HIS A 145 -1.68 -8.57 -14.12
CA HIS A 145 -2.77 -9.30 -13.49
C HIS A 145 -2.63 -9.57 -11.98
N SER A 146 -1.86 -8.76 -11.25
CA SER A 146 -1.86 -8.81 -9.79
C SER A 146 -3.20 -8.32 -9.25
N GLN A 147 -3.77 -9.08 -8.29
CA GLN A 147 -5.06 -8.82 -7.67
C GLN A 147 -4.90 -8.72 -6.16
N TYR A 148 -5.54 -7.72 -5.57
CA TYR A 148 -5.42 -7.42 -4.14
C TYR A 148 -6.81 -7.28 -3.51
N ASP A 149 -6.99 -7.85 -2.30
CA ASP A 149 -8.23 -7.71 -1.52
C ASP A 149 -8.19 -6.45 -0.66
N PRO A 150 -8.90 -5.37 -1.03
CA PRO A 150 -8.89 -4.15 -0.23
C PRO A 150 -9.62 -4.30 1.11
N ALA A 151 -10.48 -5.30 1.29
CA ALA A 151 -11.15 -5.55 2.55
C ALA A 151 -10.25 -6.27 3.57
N GLU A 152 -9.07 -6.77 3.13
CA GLU A 152 -8.10 -7.48 3.96
C GLU A 152 -6.68 -6.91 3.80
N GLY A 153 -6.54 -5.58 3.91
CA GLY A 153 -5.25 -4.91 3.89
C GLY A 153 -4.52 -4.97 2.54
N ALA A 154 -5.26 -5.03 1.45
CA ALA A 154 -4.74 -5.24 0.10
C ALA A 154 -3.89 -6.51 -0.05
N ARG A 155 -4.24 -7.59 0.67
CA ARG A 155 -3.61 -8.91 0.53
C ARG A 155 -3.60 -9.34 -0.93
N VAL A 156 -2.49 -9.90 -1.37
CA VAL A 156 -2.39 -10.47 -2.73
C VAL A 156 -3.25 -11.73 -2.81
N LEU A 157 -4.17 -11.75 -3.78
CA LEU A 157 -5.04 -12.90 -4.08
C LEU A 157 -4.53 -13.71 -5.27
N ALA A 158 -3.94 -13.03 -6.26
CA ALA A 158 -3.44 -13.65 -7.48
C ALA A 158 -2.42 -12.74 -8.18
N GLY A 159 -1.67 -13.32 -9.11
CA GLY A 159 -0.66 -12.62 -9.91
C GLY A 159 0.72 -12.56 -9.25
N PRO A 160 1.65 -11.88 -9.90
CA PRO A 160 3.07 -11.93 -9.54
C PRO A 160 3.50 -10.95 -8.44
N ALA A 161 2.59 -10.17 -7.86
CA ALA A 161 2.95 -9.22 -6.81
C ALA A 161 3.56 -9.93 -5.59
N PRO A 162 4.76 -9.54 -5.12
CA PRO A 162 5.45 -10.21 -4.03
C PRO A 162 4.90 -9.84 -2.64
N GLN A 163 4.06 -8.81 -2.55
CA GLN A 163 3.55 -8.26 -1.30
C GLN A 163 2.24 -7.50 -1.51
N PRO A 164 1.46 -7.22 -0.43
CA PRO A 164 0.31 -6.31 -0.47
C PRO A 164 0.68 -4.91 -0.96
N LEU A 165 -0.31 -4.14 -1.44
CA LEU A 165 -0.12 -2.70 -1.59
C LEU A 165 0.08 -2.07 -0.21
N ALA A 166 0.99 -1.11 -0.11
CA ALA A 166 1.19 -0.38 1.14
C ALA A 166 -0.13 0.33 1.54
N ALA A 167 -0.57 0.09 2.77
CA ALA A 167 -1.73 0.78 3.31
C ALA A 167 -1.37 2.23 3.63
N ILE A 168 -2.26 3.16 3.30
CA ILE A 168 -2.19 4.55 3.78
C ILE A 168 -2.98 4.61 5.07
N LEU A 169 -2.34 5.04 6.13
CA LEU A 169 -2.96 5.20 7.44
C LEU A 169 -3.82 6.46 7.44
N LEU A 170 -5.09 6.27 7.76
CA LEU A 170 -6.08 7.34 7.86
C LEU A 170 -6.53 7.52 9.30
N ASP A 171 -6.47 8.76 9.80
CA ASP A 171 -7.22 9.18 10.97
C ASP A 171 -8.63 9.63 10.54
N TYR A 172 -9.64 9.17 11.28
CA TYR A 172 -11.03 9.56 11.10
C TYR A 172 -11.51 10.32 12.33
N ASP A 173 -11.96 11.54 12.15
CA ASP A 173 -12.62 12.31 13.20
C ASP A 173 -14.15 12.17 13.10
N PRO A 174 -14.81 11.47 14.03
CA PRO A 174 -16.25 11.27 13.99
C PRO A 174 -17.07 12.54 14.28
N ARG A 175 -16.46 13.59 14.85
CA ARG A 175 -17.15 14.86 15.14
C ARG A 175 -17.28 15.71 13.88
N SER A 176 -16.22 15.80 13.13
CA SER A 176 -16.18 16.55 11.86
C SER A 176 -16.49 15.67 10.65
N ASP A 177 -16.52 14.34 10.80
CA ASP A 177 -16.68 13.35 9.73
C ASP A 177 -15.58 13.49 8.65
N GLU A 178 -14.35 13.81 9.07
CA GLU A 178 -13.24 14.09 8.17
C GLU A 178 -12.16 13.01 8.23
N LEU A 179 -11.42 12.88 7.14
CA LEU A 179 -10.33 11.94 6.99
C LEU A 179 -9.00 12.69 6.83
N THR A 180 -7.96 12.20 7.50
CA THR A 180 -6.59 12.73 7.40
C THR A 180 -5.62 11.59 7.14
N ALA A 181 -4.80 11.68 6.10
CA ALA A 181 -3.69 10.77 5.88
C ALA A 181 -2.53 11.13 6.81
N VAL A 182 -1.93 10.12 7.46
CA VAL A 182 -0.94 10.33 8.52
C VAL A 182 0.32 9.48 8.38
N GLY A 183 0.30 8.45 7.53
CA GLY A 183 1.43 7.54 7.38
C GLY A 183 1.15 6.40 6.40
N THR A 184 2.09 5.46 6.35
CA THR A 184 1.97 4.23 5.57
C THR A 184 2.27 3.01 6.46
N LEU A 185 1.79 1.85 6.04
CA LEU A 185 2.07 0.58 6.69
C LEU A 185 2.25 -0.52 5.64
N GLY A 186 3.27 -1.35 5.83
CA GLY A 186 3.62 -2.42 4.90
C GLY A 186 4.79 -2.06 4.00
N GLY A 187 4.95 -2.81 2.91
CA GLY A 187 6.06 -2.62 1.98
C GLY A 187 5.82 -1.49 0.99
N GLU A 188 6.12 -0.26 1.37
CA GLU A 188 6.12 0.86 0.42
C GLU A 188 7.24 0.72 -0.63
N MET A 189 6.99 1.19 -1.83
CA MET A 189 7.93 1.09 -2.94
C MET A 189 8.29 2.47 -3.54
N PHE A 190 8.20 3.53 -2.74
CA PHE A 190 8.38 4.91 -3.24
C PHE A 190 9.77 5.17 -3.79
N ASN A 191 10.81 4.65 -3.15
CA ASN A 191 12.17 4.84 -3.65
C ASN A 191 12.39 4.16 -5.00
N GLN A 192 11.90 2.92 -5.17
CA GLN A 192 11.93 2.22 -6.45
C GLN A 192 11.09 2.91 -7.50
N PHE A 193 9.91 3.41 -7.12
CA PHE A 193 9.03 4.18 -7.99
C PHE A 193 9.72 5.45 -8.52
N PHE A 194 10.31 6.23 -7.63
CA PHE A 194 11.03 7.44 -8.03
C PHE A 194 12.26 7.14 -8.90
N ALA A 195 13.01 6.09 -8.58
CA ALA A 195 14.14 5.68 -9.41
C ALA A 195 13.71 5.24 -10.82
N LYS A 196 12.64 4.44 -10.91
CA LYS A 196 12.13 3.93 -12.20
C LYS A 196 11.58 5.03 -13.10
N TYR A 197 10.91 6.03 -12.52
CA TYR A 197 10.17 7.05 -13.26
C TYR A 197 10.81 8.45 -13.18
N GLU A 198 12.07 8.57 -12.76
CA GLU A 198 12.77 9.83 -12.52
C GLU A 198 12.64 10.81 -13.68
N MET A 199 13.00 10.39 -14.90
CA MET A 199 12.93 11.24 -16.08
C MET A 199 11.50 11.70 -16.39
N LYS A 200 10.53 10.78 -16.32
CA LYS A 200 9.13 11.09 -16.59
C LYS A 200 8.58 12.10 -15.57
N LEU A 201 8.85 11.87 -14.29
CA LEU A 201 8.38 12.73 -13.19
C LEU A 201 9.06 14.11 -13.22
N ALA A 202 10.30 14.19 -13.69
CA ALA A 202 10.99 15.46 -13.89
C ALA A 202 10.33 16.30 -15.00
N LEU A 203 9.87 15.68 -16.06
CA LEU A 203 9.13 16.33 -17.16
C LEU A 203 7.72 16.80 -16.72
N GLU A 204 7.10 16.12 -15.74
CA GLU A 204 5.76 16.44 -15.25
C GLU A 204 5.71 17.59 -14.23
N GLY A 205 6.85 18.24 -13.89
CA GLY A 205 6.84 19.46 -13.06
C GLY A 205 7.85 19.56 -11.93
N GLY A 206 8.81 18.65 -11.82
CA GLY A 206 10.02 18.81 -10.96
C GLY A 206 9.82 18.74 -9.44
N LYS A 207 8.59 18.69 -8.92
CA LYS A 207 8.30 18.62 -7.48
C LYS A 207 7.78 17.25 -7.03
N SER A 208 8.11 16.20 -7.74
CA SER A 208 7.57 14.84 -7.54
C SER A 208 7.77 14.29 -6.13
N ARG A 209 8.90 14.61 -5.48
CA ARG A 209 9.23 14.22 -4.09
C ARG A 209 8.85 15.27 -3.04
N ALA A 210 8.14 16.34 -3.42
CA ALA A 210 7.67 17.30 -2.43
C ALA A 210 6.70 16.60 -1.47
N PRO A 211 6.89 16.75 -0.15
CA PRO A 211 5.95 16.17 0.82
C PRO A 211 4.57 16.83 0.68
N VAL A 212 3.54 16.01 0.89
CA VAL A 212 2.16 16.50 0.93
C VAL A 212 1.79 16.74 2.39
N GLU A 213 1.44 17.98 2.68
CA GLU A 213 1.11 18.44 4.03
C GLU A 213 -0.16 19.29 4.00
N ALA A 214 -0.77 19.50 5.18
CA ALA A 214 -1.98 20.26 5.41
C ALA A 214 -3.22 19.72 4.71
N THR A 215 -3.29 19.69 3.39
CA THR A 215 -4.45 19.21 2.64
C THR A 215 -4.02 18.39 1.41
N CYS A 216 -4.87 17.44 1.03
CA CYS A 216 -4.70 16.63 -0.17
C CYS A 216 -6.04 16.50 -0.92
N ALA A 217 -6.07 16.93 -2.18
CA ALA A 217 -7.27 16.84 -3.01
C ALA A 217 -7.55 15.39 -3.43
N VAL A 218 -8.79 14.98 -3.28
CA VAL A 218 -9.33 13.68 -3.69
C VAL A 218 -10.19 13.89 -4.94
N VAL A 219 -9.91 13.11 -5.97
CA VAL A 219 -10.65 13.14 -7.23
C VAL A 219 -11.05 11.73 -7.64
N GLU A 220 -12.16 11.57 -8.35
CA GLU A 220 -12.49 10.28 -8.92
C GLU A 220 -11.47 9.89 -10.00
N LEU A 221 -11.12 8.60 -10.09
CA LEU A 221 -10.18 8.09 -11.07
C LEU A 221 -10.64 8.37 -12.51
N GLU A 222 -11.95 8.39 -12.76
CA GLU A 222 -12.54 8.72 -14.06
C GLU A 222 -12.27 10.17 -14.49
N ASN A 223 -12.16 11.07 -13.53
CA ASN A 223 -11.83 12.49 -13.76
C ASN A 223 -10.31 12.74 -13.74
N TYR A 224 -9.56 11.85 -13.08
CA TYR A 224 -8.11 11.93 -12.98
C TYR A 224 -7.42 11.42 -14.26
N CYS A 225 -7.93 10.33 -14.85
CA CYS A 225 -7.30 9.56 -15.90
C CYS A 225 -8.22 9.46 -17.12
N ARG A 226 -7.69 9.75 -18.33
CA ARG A 226 -8.44 9.68 -19.59
C ARG A 226 -8.91 8.28 -19.95
N GLN A 227 -8.11 7.27 -19.61
CA GLN A 227 -8.39 5.88 -19.97
C GLN A 227 -8.10 4.94 -18.81
N GLN A 228 -9.04 4.04 -18.53
CA GLN A 228 -8.83 2.94 -17.60
C GLN A 228 -8.83 1.62 -18.36
N VAL A 229 -7.74 0.85 -18.26
CA VAL A 229 -7.64 -0.47 -18.87
C VAL A 229 -8.50 -1.45 -18.06
N LYS A 230 -9.39 -2.15 -18.75
CA LYS A 230 -10.24 -3.20 -18.19
C LYS A 230 -9.78 -4.55 -18.75
N CYS A 231 -9.48 -5.51 -17.89
CA CYS A 231 -9.02 -6.85 -18.25
C CYS A 231 -9.84 -7.96 -17.59
#